data_61eb73b61e7e2d2cc45d8e3ef60d95d8
#
_entry.id   61eb73b61e7e2d2cc45d8e3ef60d95d8
#
_cell.length_a   1.000
_cell.length_b   1.000
_cell.length_c   1.000
_cell.angle_alpha   90.00
_cell.angle_beta   90.00
_cell.angle_gamma   90.00
#
_symmetry.space_group_name_H-M   'P 1'
#
loop_
_entity.id
_entity.type
_entity.pdbx_description
1 polymer ?
#
loop_
_entity_poly.entity_id
_entity_poly.type
_entity_poly.pdbx_seq_one_letter_code
_entity_poly.pdbx_strand_id
1 'polypeptide(L)'
;YSAEQSVVIKIDNDTSELPKGLKADRPDNKILAACLLEAQRDCESPLIVVTKDINLRVKCDALGIKSEDYYKDHLEVADASYTGDQEISVTQRDLDDFFAHGELHAPETVTLEQNEFVVMNAVESSASGIGIFKDGKITKLCHTPGDAMSSFRAKNKEQKFAVEALLDESIELVTLTGLAGSGKTYVALLAGLDGIHEGRYERIVISRSIQP
;
A
#
# COMPACT_ATOMS: atom_id res chain seq x y z
N TYR A 1 15.07 29.96 9.16
CA TYR A 1 14.06 31.04 9.14
C TYR A 1 12.73 30.38 9.45
N SER A 2 12.22 30.51 10.68
CA SER A 2 10.84 30.14 11.01
C SER A 2 9.92 31.26 10.51
N ALA A 3 9.25 31.02 9.39
CA ALA A 3 8.10 31.81 9.04
C ALA A 3 7.03 31.57 10.12
N GLU A 4 6.50 32.64 10.72
CA GLU A 4 5.35 32.52 11.62
C GLU A 4 4.20 31.92 10.84
N GLN A 5 3.89 30.65 11.11
CA GLN A 5 2.72 30.00 10.56
C GLN A 5 1.57 30.25 11.52
N SER A 6 0.51 30.86 11.04
CA SER A 6 -0.73 31.06 11.80
C SER A 6 -1.85 30.19 11.22
N VAL A 7 -2.68 29.62 12.10
CA VAL A 7 -3.88 28.90 11.70
C VAL A 7 -5.09 29.76 12.06
N VAL A 8 -5.89 30.08 11.05
CA VAL A 8 -7.12 30.88 11.22
C VAL A 8 -8.31 30.01 10.86
N ILE A 9 -9.27 29.89 11.78
CA ILE A 9 -10.54 29.21 11.53
C ILE A 9 -11.53 30.27 11.07
N LYS A 10 -12.02 30.17 9.83
CA LYS A 10 -13.05 31.04 9.29
C LYS A 10 -14.41 30.36 9.36
N ILE A 11 -15.38 31.05 9.98
CA ILE A 11 -16.78 30.63 10.06
C ILE A 11 -17.56 31.70 9.29
N ASP A 12 -17.60 31.57 7.96
CA ASP A 12 -18.34 32.46 7.10
C ASP A 12 -19.44 31.68 6.38
N ASN A 13 -20.66 32.23 6.35
CA ASN A 13 -21.80 31.66 5.65
C ASN A 13 -22.23 32.54 4.47
N ASP A 14 -21.42 33.53 4.10
CA ASP A 14 -21.71 34.38 2.96
C ASP A 14 -21.46 33.62 1.65
N THR A 15 -22.49 33.51 0.83
CA THR A 15 -22.47 32.79 -0.45
C THR A 15 -22.77 33.74 -1.62
N SER A 16 -22.66 35.03 -1.41
CA SER A 16 -22.97 36.07 -2.43
C SER A 16 -22.12 35.94 -3.70
N GLU A 17 -20.89 35.48 -3.57
CA GLU A 17 -19.92 35.33 -4.68
C GLU A 17 -20.05 34.01 -5.44
N LEU A 18 -20.96 33.14 -5.03
CA LEU A 18 -21.16 31.87 -5.75
C LEU A 18 -21.77 32.10 -7.13
N PRO A 19 -21.23 31.47 -8.19
CA PRO A 19 -21.82 31.52 -9.53
C PRO A 19 -23.28 31.04 -9.55
N LYS A 20 -24.11 31.70 -10.35
CA LYS A 20 -25.50 31.29 -10.57
C LYS A 20 -25.55 29.86 -11.09
N GLY A 21 -26.20 28.98 -10.32
CA GLY A 21 -26.31 27.52 -10.64
C GLY A 21 -25.66 26.61 -9.62
N LEU A 22 -24.79 27.11 -8.75
CA LEU A 22 -24.27 26.36 -7.61
C LEU A 22 -25.21 26.55 -6.40
N LYS A 23 -25.67 25.45 -5.83
CA LYS A 23 -26.55 25.47 -4.65
C LYS A 23 -25.74 25.83 -3.40
N ALA A 24 -26.12 26.89 -2.72
CA ALA A 24 -25.46 27.42 -1.53
C ALA A 24 -25.54 26.48 -0.29
N ASP A 25 -26.46 25.53 -0.28
CA ASP A 25 -26.67 24.56 0.81
C ASP A 25 -25.64 23.41 0.84
N ARG A 26 -24.90 23.20 -0.25
CA ARG A 26 -23.89 22.14 -0.31
C ARG A 26 -22.60 22.54 0.40
N PRO A 27 -22.00 21.65 1.23
CA PRO A 27 -20.76 21.93 1.95
C PRO A 27 -19.62 22.41 1.06
N ASP A 28 -19.37 21.71 -0.05
CA ASP A 28 -18.33 22.11 -1.03
C ASP A 28 -18.51 23.52 -1.56
N ASN A 29 -19.76 23.89 -1.85
CA ASN A 29 -20.06 25.21 -2.41
C ASN A 29 -19.89 26.31 -1.36
N LYS A 30 -20.07 26.02 -0.08
CA LYS A 30 -19.74 26.93 1.02
C LYS A 30 -18.23 27.17 1.10
N ILE A 31 -17.42 26.12 0.92
CA ILE A 31 -15.96 26.25 0.87
C ILE A 31 -15.56 27.13 -0.32
N LEU A 32 -16.14 26.88 -1.51
CA LEU A 32 -15.87 27.70 -2.68
C LEU A 32 -16.25 29.17 -2.49
N ALA A 33 -17.41 29.44 -1.86
CA ALA A 33 -17.82 30.80 -1.56
C ALA A 33 -16.81 31.52 -0.65
N ALA A 34 -16.37 30.85 0.40
CA ALA A 34 -15.34 31.37 1.29
C ALA A 34 -14.01 31.65 0.56
N CYS A 35 -13.61 30.76 -0.35
CA CYS A 35 -12.41 30.95 -1.15
C CYS A 35 -12.53 32.15 -2.11
N LEU A 36 -13.68 32.32 -2.77
CA LEU A 36 -13.91 33.42 -3.67
C LEU A 36 -13.89 34.78 -2.94
N LEU A 37 -14.52 34.85 -1.76
CA LEU A 37 -14.49 36.04 -0.91
C LEU A 37 -13.06 36.37 -0.45
N GLU A 38 -12.27 35.35 -0.09
CA GLU A 38 -10.91 35.56 0.36
C GLU A 38 -9.98 36.01 -0.77
N ALA A 39 -10.14 35.44 -1.96
CA ALA A 39 -9.38 35.87 -3.15
C ALA A 39 -9.64 37.32 -3.52
N GLN A 40 -10.82 37.89 -3.19
CA GLN A 40 -11.14 39.30 -3.41
C GLN A 40 -10.55 40.21 -2.32
N ARG A 41 -10.41 39.69 -1.08
CA ARG A 41 -9.91 40.48 0.06
C ARG A 41 -8.41 40.73 0.01
N ASP A 42 -7.68 39.66 -0.40
CA ASP A 42 -6.22 39.72 -0.49
C ASP A 42 -5.76 39.24 -1.87
N CYS A 43 -5.57 40.22 -2.76
CA CYS A 43 -5.09 39.96 -4.13
C CYS A 43 -3.56 39.78 -4.20
N GLU A 44 -2.82 40.06 -3.13
CA GLU A 44 -1.35 39.98 -3.12
C GLU A 44 -0.83 38.59 -2.71
N SER A 45 -1.61 37.88 -1.90
CA SER A 45 -1.21 36.52 -1.45
C SER A 45 -1.87 35.42 -2.29
N PRO A 46 -1.11 34.42 -2.75
CA PRO A 46 -1.69 33.33 -3.53
C PRO A 46 -2.61 32.46 -2.66
N LEU A 47 -3.89 32.39 -3.05
CA LEU A 47 -4.83 31.45 -2.43
C LEU A 47 -4.70 30.09 -3.09
N ILE A 48 -4.49 29.05 -2.26
CA ILE A 48 -4.43 27.66 -2.71
C ILE A 48 -5.40 26.83 -1.85
N VAL A 49 -6.31 26.10 -2.51
CA VAL A 49 -7.23 25.18 -1.85
C VAL A 49 -6.59 23.81 -1.78
N VAL A 50 -6.32 23.31 -0.58
CA VAL A 50 -5.76 21.98 -0.38
C VAL A 50 -6.86 21.00 0.01
N THR A 51 -7.16 20.03 -0.84
CA THR A 51 -8.25 19.06 -0.63
C THR A 51 -8.01 17.75 -1.36
N LYS A 52 -8.47 16.62 -0.76
CA LYS A 52 -8.50 15.31 -1.41
C LYS A 52 -9.73 15.10 -2.31
N ASP A 53 -10.74 15.94 -2.17
CA ASP A 53 -11.96 15.82 -2.96
C ASP A 53 -11.73 16.30 -4.38
N ILE A 54 -11.71 15.36 -5.33
CA ILE A 54 -11.54 15.61 -6.76
C ILE A 54 -12.64 16.52 -7.30
N ASN A 55 -13.90 16.36 -6.83
CA ASN A 55 -15.02 17.18 -7.30
C ASN A 55 -14.84 18.63 -6.86
N LEU A 56 -14.36 18.85 -5.65
CA LEU A 56 -14.07 20.21 -5.17
C LEU A 56 -12.90 20.81 -5.96
N ARG A 57 -11.85 20.05 -6.28
CA ARG A 57 -10.72 20.52 -7.10
C ARG A 57 -11.17 20.93 -8.50
N VAL A 58 -11.96 20.08 -9.17
CA VAL A 58 -12.52 20.42 -10.50
C VAL A 58 -13.36 21.70 -10.46
N LYS A 59 -14.13 21.92 -9.40
CA LYS A 59 -14.90 23.16 -9.23
C LYS A 59 -13.98 24.37 -8.99
N CYS A 60 -12.91 24.21 -8.21
CA CYS A 60 -11.89 25.25 -8.01
C CYS A 60 -11.25 25.65 -9.34
N ASP A 61 -10.82 24.67 -10.12
CA ASP A 61 -10.20 24.92 -11.45
C ASP A 61 -11.15 25.65 -12.40
N ALA A 62 -12.43 25.24 -12.42
CA ALA A 62 -13.46 25.90 -13.23
C ALA A 62 -13.71 27.37 -12.83
N LEU A 63 -13.39 27.74 -11.59
CA LEU A 63 -13.54 29.09 -11.04
C LEU A 63 -12.21 29.86 -11.01
N GLY A 64 -11.12 29.29 -11.55
CA GLY A 64 -9.81 29.91 -11.56
C GLY A 64 -9.11 29.96 -10.20
N ILE A 65 -9.57 29.16 -9.25
CA ILE A 65 -8.96 29.03 -7.92
C ILE A 65 -7.93 27.90 -7.98
N LYS A 66 -6.67 28.19 -7.64
CA LYS A 66 -5.63 27.16 -7.59
C LYS A 66 -5.97 26.10 -6.54
N SER A 67 -5.93 24.82 -6.93
CA SER A 67 -6.17 23.72 -6.00
C SER A 67 -5.06 22.68 -6.05
N GLU A 68 -4.76 22.09 -4.90
CA GLU A 68 -3.71 21.07 -4.76
C GLU A 68 -4.23 19.90 -3.93
N ASP A 69 -3.66 18.72 -4.16
CA ASP A 69 -3.93 17.55 -3.33
C ASP A 69 -3.15 17.65 -2.00
N TYR A 70 -3.67 17.01 -0.95
CA TYR A 70 -2.98 16.93 0.32
C TYR A 70 -1.92 15.82 0.28
N TYR A 71 -0.71 16.17 -0.13
CA TYR A 71 0.38 15.21 -0.35
C TYR A 71 0.98 14.56 0.90
N LYS A 72 0.70 15.07 2.11
CA LYS A 72 1.29 14.50 3.35
C LYS A 72 0.81 13.09 3.70
N ASP A 73 -0.23 12.58 3.05
CA ASP A 73 -0.65 11.19 3.20
C ASP A 73 0.02 10.24 2.18
N HIS A 74 0.69 10.78 1.18
CA HIS A 74 1.66 10.03 0.42
C HIS A 74 2.98 10.14 1.19
N LEU A 75 3.32 9.08 1.92
CA LEU A 75 4.72 8.86 2.25
C LEU A 75 5.45 8.90 0.90
N GLU A 76 6.20 9.96 0.63
CA GLU A 76 7.26 9.87 -0.35
C GLU A 76 8.17 8.77 0.18
N VAL A 77 7.97 7.58 -0.34
CA VAL A 77 8.93 6.49 -0.15
C VAL A 77 10.14 6.95 -0.94
N ALA A 78 11.01 7.65 -0.26
CA ALA A 78 12.30 8.02 -0.78
C ALA A 78 13.00 6.74 -1.21
N ASP A 79 13.34 6.69 -2.47
CA ASP A 79 14.23 5.76 -3.15
C ASP A 79 14.21 4.28 -2.74
N ALA A 80 14.00 3.43 -3.73
CA ALA A 80 14.00 1.97 -3.68
C ALA A 80 13.06 1.42 -2.61
N SER A 81 11.78 1.54 -2.89
CA SER A 81 10.76 0.92 -2.05
C SER A 81 11.05 -0.57 -1.91
N TYR A 82 11.31 -1.00 -0.68
CA TYR A 82 11.33 -2.41 -0.34
C TYR A 82 10.06 -3.06 -0.86
N THR A 83 10.21 -3.95 -1.83
CA THR A 83 9.09 -4.61 -2.52
C THR A 83 8.64 -5.88 -1.81
N GLY A 84 9.43 -6.34 -0.83
CA GLY A 84 9.21 -7.59 -0.12
C GLY A 84 9.80 -8.80 -0.83
N ASP A 85 10.30 -8.63 -2.05
CA ASP A 85 11.01 -9.67 -2.78
C ASP A 85 12.19 -9.11 -3.57
N GLN A 86 13.22 -9.93 -3.74
CA GLN A 86 14.41 -9.64 -4.52
C GLN A 86 14.72 -10.77 -5.51
N GLU A 87 15.17 -10.42 -6.71
CA GLU A 87 15.66 -11.40 -7.69
C GLU A 87 17.18 -11.49 -7.60
N ILE A 88 17.69 -12.71 -7.49
CA ILE A 88 19.12 -12.99 -7.41
C ILE A 88 19.53 -14.01 -8.47
N SER A 89 20.78 -13.91 -8.93
CA SER A 89 21.40 -14.89 -9.82
C SER A 89 22.19 -15.91 -9.01
N VAL A 90 21.96 -17.19 -9.27
CA VAL A 90 22.66 -18.31 -8.63
C VAL A 90 23.22 -19.26 -9.68
N THR A 91 24.18 -20.12 -9.30
CA THR A 91 24.63 -21.19 -10.20
C THR A 91 23.57 -22.29 -10.30
N GLN A 92 23.61 -23.07 -11.39
CA GLN A 92 22.73 -24.24 -11.52
C GLN A 92 22.92 -25.21 -10.35
N ARG A 93 24.15 -25.39 -9.88
CA ARG A 93 24.47 -26.23 -8.73
C ARG A 93 23.81 -25.76 -7.44
N ASP A 94 23.87 -24.45 -7.15
CA ASP A 94 23.24 -23.89 -5.96
C ASP A 94 21.72 -24.09 -5.98
N LEU A 95 21.13 -23.96 -7.17
CA LEU A 95 19.70 -24.18 -7.35
C LEU A 95 19.33 -25.67 -7.16
N ASP A 96 20.15 -26.59 -7.71
CA ASP A 96 19.97 -28.04 -7.52
C ASP A 96 20.12 -28.42 -6.04
N ASP A 97 21.10 -27.86 -5.34
CA ASP A 97 21.33 -28.05 -3.92
C ASP A 97 20.14 -27.50 -3.09
N PHE A 98 19.62 -26.32 -3.46
CA PHE A 98 18.41 -25.77 -2.85
C PHE A 98 17.20 -26.69 -3.01
N PHE A 99 17.01 -27.25 -4.20
CA PHE A 99 15.90 -28.20 -4.42
C PHE A 99 16.08 -29.51 -3.69
N ALA A 100 17.32 -29.98 -3.53
CA ALA A 100 17.65 -31.22 -2.82
C ALA A 100 17.51 -31.08 -1.31
N HIS A 101 18.05 -30.01 -0.74
CA HIS A 101 18.16 -29.84 0.73
C HIS A 101 17.11 -28.91 1.33
N GLY A 102 16.44 -28.08 0.52
CA GLY A 102 15.41 -27.15 0.98
C GLY A 102 15.94 -25.82 1.51
N GLU A 103 17.26 -25.63 1.51
CA GLU A 103 17.91 -24.40 1.96
C GLU A 103 19.15 -24.09 1.13
N LEU A 104 19.49 -22.80 1.06
CA LEU A 104 20.70 -22.27 0.44
C LEU A 104 21.23 -21.12 1.28
N HIS A 105 22.54 -21.06 1.50
CA HIS A 105 23.16 -19.87 2.09
C HIS A 105 23.06 -18.70 1.10
N ALA A 106 22.64 -17.53 1.61
CA ALA A 106 22.60 -16.33 0.78
C ALA A 106 24.02 -16.00 0.26
N PRO A 107 24.16 -15.64 -1.03
CA PRO A 107 25.43 -15.18 -1.55
C PRO A 107 25.91 -13.93 -0.78
N GLU A 108 27.19 -13.85 -0.42
CA GLU A 108 27.78 -12.71 0.28
C GLU A 108 27.65 -11.36 -0.48
N THR A 109 27.41 -11.44 -1.78
CA THR A 109 27.24 -10.28 -2.65
C THR A 109 25.86 -9.65 -2.59
N VAL A 110 24.92 -10.27 -1.90
CA VAL A 110 23.51 -9.86 -1.82
C VAL A 110 23.15 -9.54 -0.37
N THR A 111 22.57 -8.39 -0.15
CA THR A 111 21.98 -8.05 1.16
C THR A 111 20.49 -8.38 1.11
N LEU A 112 20.04 -9.23 2.02
CA LEU A 112 18.66 -9.64 2.17
C LEU A 112 18.18 -9.31 3.58
N GLU A 113 16.93 -8.89 3.67
CA GLU A 113 16.29 -8.59 4.95
C GLU A 113 15.55 -9.83 5.51
N GLN A 114 15.40 -9.89 6.82
CA GLN A 114 14.65 -10.98 7.47
C GLN A 114 13.21 -11.04 6.92
N ASN A 115 12.77 -12.25 6.53
CA ASN A 115 11.49 -12.54 5.89
C ASN A 115 11.34 -11.98 4.45
N GLU A 116 12.42 -11.55 3.83
CA GLU A 116 12.41 -11.15 2.42
C GLU A 116 12.25 -12.37 1.51
N PHE A 117 11.36 -12.27 0.53
CA PHE A 117 11.20 -13.31 -0.47
C PHE A 117 12.30 -13.22 -1.53
N VAL A 118 12.72 -14.36 -2.04
CA VAL A 118 13.83 -14.44 -2.99
C VAL A 118 13.40 -15.26 -4.21
N VAL A 119 13.61 -14.66 -5.39
CA VAL A 119 13.52 -15.37 -6.67
C VAL A 119 14.94 -15.66 -7.15
N MET A 120 15.30 -16.92 -7.18
CA MET A 120 16.62 -17.38 -7.64
C MET A 120 16.54 -17.77 -9.11
N ASN A 121 17.36 -17.15 -9.94
CA ASN A 121 17.46 -17.45 -11.37
C ASN A 121 18.81 -18.09 -11.67
N ALA A 122 18.84 -19.27 -12.28
CA ALA A 122 20.08 -19.90 -12.66
C ALA A 122 20.76 -19.14 -13.82
N VAL A 123 22.08 -18.90 -13.71
CA VAL A 123 22.83 -18.17 -14.74
C VAL A 123 22.96 -19.02 -16.02
N GLU A 124 23.09 -20.34 -15.85
CA GLU A 124 23.39 -21.27 -16.94
C GLU A 124 22.14 -21.82 -17.65
N SER A 125 20.94 -21.58 -17.10
CA SER A 125 19.69 -22.15 -17.62
C SER A 125 18.50 -21.23 -17.39
N SER A 126 17.33 -21.62 -17.85
CA SER A 126 16.05 -20.96 -17.54
C SER A 126 15.40 -21.47 -16.24
N ALA A 127 16.13 -22.25 -15.44
CA ALA A 127 15.61 -22.76 -14.18
C ALA A 127 15.56 -21.65 -13.14
N SER A 128 14.49 -21.67 -12.34
CA SER A 128 14.32 -20.71 -11.24
C SER A 128 13.72 -21.38 -10.02
N GLY A 129 13.99 -20.80 -8.86
CA GLY A 129 13.42 -21.22 -7.58
C GLY A 129 12.89 -20.01 -6.80
N ILE A 130 12.00 -20.26 -5.86
CA ILE A 130 11.51 -19.23 -4.94
C ILE A 130 11.73 -19.69 -3.51
N GLY A 131 12.09 -18.76 -2.64
CA GLY A 131 12.32 -19.01 -1.21
C GLY A 131 12.04 -17.79 -0.36
N ILE A 132 12.26 -17.91 0.92
CA ILE A 132 12.20 -16.84 1.89
C ILE A 132 13.52 -16.80 2.67
N PHE A 133 14.05 -15.61 2.90
CA PHE A 133 15.28 -15.45 3.67
C PHE A 133 14.96 -15.42 5.17
N LYS A 134 15.55 -16.35 5.90
CA LYS A 134 15.43 -16.48 7.35
C LYS A 134 16.78 -16.90 7.96
N ASP A 135 17.20 -16.20 8.98
CA ASP A 135 18.36 -16.56 9.79
C ASP A 135 19.64 -16.85 8.97
N GLY A 136 19.90 -16.03 7.95
CA GLY A 136 21.09 -16.14 7.10
C GLY A 136 20.97 -17.14 5.95
N LYS A 137 19.82 -17.77 5.76
CA LYS A 137 19.58 -18.76 4.71
C LYS A 137 18.32 -18.44 3.90
N ILE A 138 18.32 -18.83 2.65
CA ILE A 138 17.12 -18.87 1.80
C ILE A 138 16.53 -20.26 1.94
N THR A 139 15.29 -20.36 2.44
CA THR A 139 14.57 -21.60 2.66
C THR A 139 13.40 -21.74 1.71
N LYS A 140 12.99 -22.97 1.41
CA LYS A 140 11.77 -23.22 0.61
C LYS A 140 10.54 -22.68 1.33
N LEU A 141 9.56 -22.26 0.55
CA LEU A 141 8.22 -21.96 1.06
C LEU A 141 7.60 -23.29 1.56
N CYS A 142 7.23 -23.34 2.81
CA CYS A 142 6.82 -24.57 3.48
C CYS A 142 5.37 -24.55 3.97
N HIS A 143 4.74 -23.38 4.05
CA HIS A 143 3.38 -23.28 4.55
C HIS A 143 2.37 -23.72 3.51
N THR A 144 1.62 -24.75 3.84
CA THR A 144 0.58 -25.30 2.99
C THR A 144 -0.78 -24.81 3.47
N PRO A 145 -1.61 -24.25 2.57
CA PRO A 145 -2.98 -23.89 2.92
C PRO A 145 -3.76 -25.07 3.52
N GLY A 146 -4.45 -24.82 4.63
CA GLY A 146 -5.35 -25.79 5.24
C GLY A 146 -6.70 -25.91 4.53
N ASP A 147 -7.67 -26.53 5.19
CA ASP A 147 -8.98 -26.85 4.58
C ASP A 147 -9.77 -25.62 4.10
N ALA A 148 -9.75 -24.53 4.86
CA ALA A 148 -10.46 -23.30 4.47
C ALA A 148 -9.86 -22.65 3.22
N MET A 149 -8.57 -22.85 2.96
CA MET A 149 -7.87 -22.38 1.76
C MET A 149 -7.72 -23.46 0.68
N SER A 150 -8.29 -24.64 0.85
CA SER A 150 -8.07 -25.81 -0.05
C SER A 150 -8.43 -25.55 -1.51
N SER A 151 -9.39 -24.68 -1.77
CA SER A 151 -9.78 -24.25 -3.11
C SER A 151 -8.92 -23.13 -3.70
N PHE A 152 -8.09 -22.48 -2.87
CA PHE A 152 -7.23 -21.39 -3.34
C PHE A 152 -6.06 -21.95 -4.16
N ARG A 153 -5.80 -21.31 -5.29
CA ARG A 153 -4.65 -21.59 -6.14
C ARG A 153 -3.96 -20.27 -6.46
N ALA A 154 -2.76 -20.09 -5.94
CA ALA A 154 -1.94 -18.93 -6.26
C ALA A 154 -1.66 -18.86 -7.77
N LYS A 155 -1.96 -17.74 -8.40
CA LYS A 155 -1.81 -17.53 -9.85
C LYS A 155 -0.44 -16.99 -10.24
N ASN A 156 0.27 -16.39 -9.27
CA ASN A 156 1.58 -15.77 -9.46
C ASN A 156 2.47 -15.95 -8.22
N LYS A 157 3.73 -15.52 -8.31
CA LYS A 157 4.70 -15.62 -7.23
C LYS A 157 4.29 -14.80 -6.01
N GLU A 158 3.74 -13.61 -6.22
CA GLU A 158 3.35 -12.68 -5.16
C GLU A 158 2.23 -13.26 -4.28
N GLN A 159 1.28 -13.95 -4.88
CA GLN A 159 0.24 -14.66 -4.12
C GLN A 159 0.79 -15.84 -3.33
N LYS A 160 1.83 -16.53 -3.82
CA LYS A 160 2.53 -17.59 -3.05
C LYS A 160 3.25 -16.97 -1.87
N PHE A 161 3.92 -15.85 -2.05
CA PHE A 161 4.60 -15.11 -0.99
C PHE A 161 3.60 -14.62 0.07
N ALA A 162 2.46 -14.08 -0.36
CA ALA A 162 1.41 -13.65 0.55
C ALA A 162 0.87 -14.81 1.40
N VAL A 163 0.64 -15.98 0.80
CA VAL A 163 0.19 -17.18 1.54
C VAL A 163 1.24 -17.62 2.54
N GLU A 164 2.50 -17.71 2.12
CA GLU A 164 3.61 -18.11 3.00
C GLU A 164 3.69 -17.17 4.21
N ALA A 165 3.71 -15.86 3.99
CA ALA A 165 3.80 -14.89 5.07
C ALA A 165 2.58 -14.88 6.01
N LEU A 166 1.38 -15.09 5.47
CA LEU A 166 0.14 -15.07 6.27
C LEU A 166 -0.08 -16.34 7.08
N LEU A 167 0.50 -17.46 6.67
CA LEU A 167 0.39 -18.73 7.37
C LEU A 167 1.54 -18.97 8.36
N ASP A 168 2.61 -18.20 8.28
CA ASP A 168 3.75 -18.28 9.19
C ASP A 168 3.45 -17.55 10.50
N GLU A 169 3.29 -18.30 11.57
CA GLU A 169 2.98 -17.77 12.92
C GLU A 169 4.12 -16.93 13.51
N SER A 170 5.33 -17.04 12.98
CA SER A 170 6.47 -16.22 13.42
C SER A 170 6.43 -14.79 12.86
N ILE A 171 5.58 -14.53 11.86
CA ILE A 171 5.41 -13.21 11.24
C ILE A 171 4.16 -12.55 11.82
N GLU A 172 4.34 -11.61 12.73
CA GLU A 172 3.24 -10.95 13.45
C GLU A 172 2.52 -9.87 12.62
N LEU A 173 3.18 -9.30 11.62
CA LEU A 173 2.63 -8.23 10.79
C LEU A 173 2.93 -8.49 9.31
N VAL A 174 1.88 -8.59 8.50
CA VAL A 174 1.98 -8.75 7.05
C VAL A 174 1.28 -7.57 6.37
N THR A 175 1.97 -6.88 5.48
CA THR A 175 1.41 -5.83 4.64
C THR A 175 1.29 -6.31 3.19
N LEU A 176 0.10 -6.19 2.61
CA LEU A 176 -0.17 -6.57 1.22
C LEU A 176 -0.43 -5.31 0.39
N THR A 177 0.51 -4.95 -0.46
CA THR A 177 0.42 -3.82 -1.38
C THR A 177 0.17 -4.29 -2.82
N GLY A 178 -0.32 -3.42 -3.68
CA GLY A 178 -0.54 -3.72 -5.09
C GLY A 178 -1.86 -3.19 -5.64
N LEU A 179 -2.09 -3.41 -6.93
CA LEU A 179 -3.24 -2.90 -7.68
C LEU A 179 -4.59 -3.41 -7.14
N ALA A 180 -5.64 -2.64 -7.36
CA ALA A 180 -7.01 -3.09 -7.08
C ALA A 180 -7.33 -4.36 -7.88
N GLY A 181 -8.05 -5.31 -7.27
CA GLY A 181 -8.39 -6.58 -7.91
C GLY A 181 -7.30 -7.66 -7.90
N SER A 182 -6.12 -7.42 -7.35
CA SER A 182 -5.03 -8.42 -7.25
C SER A 182 -5.28 -9.55 -6.24
N GLY A 183 -6.39 -9.51 -5.49
CA GLY A 183 -6.79 -10.57 -4.56
C GLY A 183 -6.27 -10.42 -3.12
N LYS A 184 -5.64 -9.29 -2.75
CA LYS A 184 -5.06 -9.07 -1.42
C LYS A 184 -6.02 -9.37 -0.26
N THR A 185 -7.17 -8.70 -0.25
CA THR A 185 -8.18 -8.90 0.80
C THR A 185 -8.71 -10.33 0.82
N TYR A 186 -8.87 -10.94 -0.35
CA TYR A 186 -9.34 -12.32 -0.48
C TYR A 186 -8.36 -13.30 0.17
N VAL A 187 -7.07 -13.19 -0.15
CA VAL A 187 -6.02 -14.05 0.44
C VAL A 187 -5.92 -13.86 1.94
N ALA A 188 -5.92 -12.60 2.42
CA ALA A 188 -5.85 -12.30 3.84
C ALA A 188 -7.04 -12.87 4.64
N LEU A 189 -8.26 -12.75 4.10
CA LEU A 189 -9.46 -13.32 4.73
C LEU A 189 -9.43 -14.85 4.76
N LEU A 190 -9.01 -15.49 3.68
CA LEU A 190 -8.89 -16.94 3.62
C LEU A 190 -7.86 -17.45 4.62
N ALA A 191 -6.69 -16.82 4.74
CA ALA A 191 -5.67 -17.21 5.72
C ALA A 191 -6.18 -17.04 7.15
N GLY A 192 -6.93 -15.97 7.45
CA GLY A 192 -7.56 -15.79 8.74
C GLY A 192 -8.61 -16.86 9.06
N LEU A 193 -9.47 -17.21 8.08
CA LEU A 193 -10.46 -18.29 8.24
C LEU A 193 -9.79 -19.65 8.43
N ASP A 194 -8.70 -19.91 7.72
CA ASP A 194 -7.90 -21.11 7.87
C ASP A 194 -7.33 -21.23 9.30
N GLY A 195 -6.79 -20.12 9.82
CA GLY A 195 -6.30 -20.06 11.20
C GLY A 195 -7.38 -20.29 12.27
N ILE A 196 -8.63 -19.85 12.03
CA ILE A 196 -9.76 -20.18 12.91
C ILE A 196 -10.13 -21.65 12.80
N HIS A 197 -10.22 -22.19 11.59
CA HIS A 197 -10.60 -23.57 11.35
C HIS A 197 -9.60 -24.55 11.98
N GLU A 198 -8.32 -24.22 11.94
CA GLU A 198 -7.25 -25.01 12.56
C GLU A 198 -7.06 -24.73 14.06
N GLY A 199 -7.83 -23.80 14.63
CA GLY A 199 -7.77 -23.45 16.06
C GLY A 199 -6.55 -22.60 16.45
N ARG A 200 -5.83 -22.03 15.47
CA ARG A 200 -4.72 -21.09 15.72
C ARG A 200 -5.22 -19.74 16.25
N TYR A 201 -6.39 -19.33 15.81
CA TYR A 201 -7.04 -18.08 16.21
C TYR A 201 -8.45 -18.34 16.75
N GLU A 202 -8.85 -17.54 17.74
CA GLU A 202 -10.23 -17.57 18.26
C GLU A 202 -11.21 -16.77 17.38
N ARG A 203 -10.75 -15.70 16.75
CA ARG A 203 -11.58 -14.78 15.97
C ARG A 203 -10.76 -13.96 14.99
N ILE A 204 -11.45 -13.48 13.94
CA ILE A 204 -10.94 -12.46 13.02
C ILE A 204 -11.56 -11.11 13.40
N VAL A 205 -10.74 -10.07 13.48
CA VAL A 205 -11.20 -8.69 13.61
C VAL A 205 -10.91 -7.96 12.31
N ILE A 206 -11.95 -7.45 11.66
CA ILE A 206 -11.84 -6.71 10.39
C ILE A 206 -12.13 -5.25 10.66
N SER A 207 -11.21 -4.36 10.29
CA SER A 207 -11.40 -2.93 10.34
C SER A 207 -11.21 -2.32 8.96
N ARG A 208 -12.06 -1.38 8.61
CA ARG A 208 -11.95 -0.60 7.37
C ARG A 208 -12.15 0.85 7.71
N SER A 209 -11.23 1.71 7.24
CA SER A 209 -11.45 3.15 7.32
C SER A 209 -12.66 3.50 6.47
N ILE A 210 -13.66 4.13 7.08
CA ILE A 210 -14.77 4.76 6.37
C ILE A 210 -14.22 6.07 5.85
N GLN A 211 -13.97 6.15 4.55
CA GLN A 211 -13.77 7.46 3.93
C GLN A 211 -15.13 8.13 3.86
N PRO A 212 -15.26 9.34 4.39
CA PRO A 212 -16.52 10.08 4.35
C PRO A 212 -16.94 10.41 2.92
#